data_230685f13c01dd622acfaf98cd1ab3ce
#
_entry.id   230685f13c01dd622acfaf98cd1ab3ce
#
_cell.length_a   1.000
_cell.length_b   1.000
_cell.length_c   1.000
_cell.angle_alpha   90.00
_cell.angle_beta   90.00
_cell.angle_gamma   90.00
#
_symmetry.space_group_name_H-M   'P 1'
#
loop_
_entity.id
_entity.type
_entity.pdbx_description
1 polymer ?
#
loop_
_entity_poly.entity_id
_entity_poly.type
_entity_poly.pdbx_seq_one_letter_code
_entity_poly.pdbx_strand_id
1 'polypeptide(L)'
;DNFLKLKKNNLFIDIAKRLKAYQAENPDKKLIRMGIGDVTLPLAPVVVEAMKKAADEMGVKETFRGYEDSGSGYDFLKEAIAGYYKKFGVSLELDEIRVNDGAKSDCGNIVDIFGDDNIVLITDPAYPVYVDSNKMNGRTVIYADSDESNGFAAMPDPSVHADLIYLCSPNNPTGSAYTREQLKEWIAYAKANKAIIIFDAAYEAFITDPDVPHSIYEVDGAKECAIEMCSLSKTAGFTGMRCGYTVIPTALHVIASDGTDVSIAQI
;
A
#
# COMPACT_ATOMS: atom_id res chain seq x y z
N ASP A 1 26.09 2.07 4.64
CA ASP A 1 26.16 3.46 4.17
C ASP A 1 24.89 3.94 3.45
N ASN A 2 23.94 3.05 3.13
CA ASN A 2 22.70 3.43 2.44
C ASN A 2 21.81 4.37 3.28
N PHE A 3 21.84 4.27 4.60
CA PHE A 3 21.15 5.21 5.49
C PHE A 3 21.58 6.67 5.31
N LEU A 4 22.82 6.91 4.84
CA LEU A 4 23.31 8.26 4.55
C LEU A 4 22.66 8.88 3.31
N LYS A 5 22.02 8.07 2.46
CA LYS A 5 21.26 8.50 1.28
C LYS A 5 19.88 9.06 1.63
N LEU A 6 19.39 8.79 2.86
CA LEU A 6 18.12 9.31 3.33
C LEU A 6 18.22 10.81 3.64
N LYS A 7 17.13 11.54 3.45
CA LYS A 7 17.04 12.93 3.89
C LYS A 7 17.20 12.99 5.42
N LYS A 8 18.11 13.81 5.91
CA LYS A 8 18.43 13.93 7.34
C LYS A 8 17.28 14.41 8.21
N ASN A 9 16.27 15.06 7.62
CA ASN A 9 15.14 15.65 8.33
C ASN A 9 13.85 14.93 7.96
N ASN A 10 13.24 14.27 8.94
CA ASN A 10 11.88 13.79 8.81
C ASN A 10 10.93 14.98 9.01
N LEU A 11 10.19 15.36 7.96
CA LEU A 11 9.27 16.50 7.96
C LEU A 11 8.30 16.48 9.16
N PHE A 12 7.76 15.32 9.51
CA PHE A 12 6.82 15.17 10.62
C PHE A 12 7.46 15.44 11.98
N ILE A 13 8.71 15.03 12.18
CA ILE A 13 9.47 15.31 13.41
C ILE A 13 9.73 16.81 13.55
N ASP A 14 10.11 17.48 12.47
CA ASP A 14 10.37 18.92 12.47
C ASP A 14 9.09 19.73 12.72
N ILE A 15 7.97 19.34 12.09
CA ILE A 15 6.67 19.95 12.35
C ILE A 15 6.27 19.76 13.81
N ALA A 16 6.42 18.55 14.37
CA ALA A 16 6.08 18.29 15.77
C ALA A 16 6.91 19.14 16.75
N LYS A 17 8.21 19.32 16.48
CA LYS A 17 9.09 20.20 17.28
C LYS A 17 8.65 21.66 17.21
N ARG A 18 8.35 22.18 16.01
CA ARG A 18 7.88 23.56 15.80
C ARG A 18 6.53 23.81 16.48
N LEU A 19 5.60 22.85 16.38
CA LEU A 19 4.30 22.92 17.06
C LEU A 19 4.46 22.98 18.56
N LYS A 20 5.33 22.14 19.14
CA LYS A 20 5.61 22.13 20.58
C LYS A 20 6.20 23.47 21.06
N ALA A 21 7.15 24.02 20.31
CA ALA A 21 7.76 25.33 20.60
C ALA A 21 6.71 26.44 20.54
N TYR A 22 5.94 26.50 19.45
CA TYR A 22 4.88 27.52 19.28
C TYR A 22 3.83 27.44 20.40
N GLN A 23 3.39 26.24 20.79
CA GLN A 23 2.41 26.07 21.85
C GLN A 23 2.94 26.51 23.22
N ALA A 24 4.25 26.31 23.49
CA ALA A 24 4.89 26.79 24.70
C ALA A 24 4.95 28.32 24.77
N GLU A 25 5.18 28.98 23.66
CA GLU A 25 5.18 30.44 23.54
C GLU A 25 3.76 31.06 23.51
N ASN A 26 2.75 30.27 23.12
CA ASN A 26 1.38 30.72 22.94
C ASN A 26 0.38 29.77 23.65
N PRO A 27 0.41 29.62 24.98
CA PRO A 27 -0.38 28.62 25.71
C PRO A 27 -1.90 28.79 25.55
N ASP A 28 -2.37 30.03 25.37
CA ASP A 28 -3.80 30.35 25.27
C ASP A 28 -4.36 30.20 23.83
N LYS A 29 -3.50 29.92 22.84
CA LYS A 29 -3.96 29.77 21.46
C LYS A 29 -4.33 28.34 21.13
N LYS A 30 -5.54 28.16 20.61
CA LYS A 30 -5.99 26.86 20.07
C LYS A 30 -5.32 26.60 18.72
N LEU A 31 -4.56 25.53 18.64
CA LEU A 31 -3.96 25.08 17.37
C LEU A 31 -4.94 24.24 16.55
N ILE A 32 -5.07 24.57 15.29
CA ILE A 32 -5.77 23.75 14.29
C ILE A 32 -4.70 22.96 13.53
N ARG A 33 -4.67 21.64 13.73
CA ARG A 33 -3.69 20.76 13.11
C ARG A 33 -4.22 20.26 11.77
N MET A 34 -3.55 20.64 10.67
CA MET A 34 -3.93 20.26 9.31
C MET A 34 -2.78 19.56 8.56
N GLY A 35 -1.75 19.10 9.28
CA GLY A 35 -0.51 18.59 8.69
C GLY A 35 -0.44 17.07 8.53
N ILE A 36 -1.37 16.31 9.13
CA ILE A 36 -1.41 14.85 9.05
C ILE A 36 -2.85 14.43 8.81
N GLY A 37 -3.07 13.66 7.74
CA GLY A 37 -4.35 12.98 7.49
C GLY A 37 -4.49 11.79 8.44
N ASP A 38 -5.20 11.97 9.54
CA ASP A 38 -5.54 10.92 10.48
C ASP A 38 -7.04 10.85 10.69
N VAL A 39 -7.54 9.68 11.13
CA VAL A 39 -8.93 9.53 11.55
C VAL A 39 -9.13 10.26 12.87
N THR A 40 -10.15 11.11 12.93
CA THR A 40 -10.43 11.97 14.09
C THR A 40 -11.69 11.57 14.84
N LEU A 41 -12.48 10.66 14.26
CA LEU A 41 -13.70 10.14 14.88
C LEU A 41 -13.43 8.80 15.57
N PRO A 42 -14.16 8.46 16.63
CA PRO A 42 -14.14 7.14 17.23
C PRO A 42 -14.48 6.05 16.23
N LEU A 43 -14.03 4.81 16.52
CA LEU A 43 -14.43 3.64 15.74
C LEU A 43 -15.97 3.49 15.75
N ALA A 44 -16.51 3.00 14.65
CA ALA A 44 -17.94 2.70 14.56
C ALA A 44 -18.35 1.68 15.63
N PRO A 45 -19.55 1.80 16.24
CA PRO A 45 -19.99 0.89 17.30
C PRO A 45 -19.90 -0.59 16.91
N VAL A 46 -20.25 -0.94 15.69
CA VAL A 46 -20.17 -2.33 15.18
C VAL A 46 -18.74 -2.87 15.20
N VAL A 47 -17.74 -2.03 14.93
CA VAL A 47 -16.32 -2.41 15.00
C VAL A 47 -15.90 -2.64 16.45
N VAL A 48 -16.29 -1.73 17.36
CA VAL A 48 -16.00 -1.86 18.79
C VAL A 48 -16.60 -3.15 19.38
N GLU A 49 -17.84 -3.47 19.04
CA GLU A 49 -18.50 -4.71 19.48
C GLU A 49 -17.81 -5.97 18.92
N ALA A 50 -17.41 -5.95 17.65
CA ALA A 50 -16.65 -7.05 17.07
C ALA A 50 -15.30 -7.26 17.77
N MET A 51 -14.61 -6.18 18.15
CA MET A 51 -13.35 -6.25 18.89
C MET A 51 -13.54 -6.81 20.30
N LYS A 52 -14.60 -6.41 21.02
CA LYS A 52 -14.93 -6.97 22.33
C LYS A 52 -15.19 -8.48 22.23
N LYS A 53 -16.02 -8.88 21.26
CA LYS A 53 -16.30 -10.30 21.01
C LYS A 53 -15.02 -11.08 20.71
N ALA A 54 -14.12 -10.53 19.87
CA ALA A 54 -12.85 -11.17 19.57
C ALA A 54 -11.96 -11.31 20.84
N ALA A 55 -11.96 -10.31 21.72
CA ALA A 55 -11.24 -10.40 23.00
C ALA A 55 -11.84 -11.47 23.94
N ASP A 56 -13.16 -11.58 24.00
CA ASP A 56 -13.85 -12.61 24.79
C ASP A 56 -13.52 -14.02 24.24
N GLU A 57 -13.54 -14.21 22.93
CA GLU A 57 -13.15 -15.46 22.24
C GLU A 57 -11.71 -15.87 22.55
N MET A 58 -10.78 -14.92 22.67
CA MET A 58 -9.39 -15.18 23.04
C MET A 58 -9.23 -15.65 24.50
N GLY A 59 -10.18 -15.37 25.36
CA GLY A 59 -10.21 -15.80 26.77
C GLY A 59 -10.73 -17.24 26.97
N VAL A 60 -11.25 -17.89 25.93
CA VAL A 60 -11.88 -19.21 26.00
C VAL A 60 -11.06 -20.20 25.20
N LYS A 61 -10.71 -21.34 25.84
CA LYS A 61 -9.80 -22.36 25.24
C LYS A 61 -10.26 -22.86 23.87
N GLU A 62 -11.58 -23.05 23.71
CA GLU A 62 -12.20 -23.62 22.51
C GLU A 62 -12.20 -22.64 21.32
N THR A 63 -12.13 -21.34 21.59
CA THR A 63 -12.17 -20.26 20.59
C THR A 63 -10.89 -19.45 20.51
N PHE A 64 -9.91 -19.78 21.38
CA PHE A 64 -8.58 -19.16 21.33
C PHE A 64 -7.91 -19.42 19.98
N ARG A 65 -7.28 -18.38 19.42
CA ARG A 65 -6.56 -18.42 18.16
C ARG A 65 -5.09 -18.07 18.41
N GLY A 66 -4.20 -19.00 18.06
CA GLY A 66 -2.75 -18.82 18.10
C GLY A 66 -2.19 -18.36 16.75
N TYR A 67 -1.05 -18.92 16.37
CA TYR A 67 -0.54 -18.78 15.02
C TYR A 67 -1.42 -19.56 14.03
N GLU A 68 -1.66 -18.98 12.86
CA GLU A 68 -2.30 -19.69 11.75
C GLU A 68 -1.22 -20.47 10.98
N ASP A 69 -1.57 -21.66 10.48
CA ASP A 69 -0.60 -22.65 9.96
C ASP A 69 0.16 -22.16 8.70
N SER A 70 -0.47 -21.35 7.84
CA SER A 70 0.16 -20.84 6.63
C SER A 70 0.96 -19.54 6.86
N GLY A 71 0.78 -18.89 8.01
CA GLY A 71 1.35 -17.57 8.29
C GLY A 71 0.75 -16.42 7.48
N SER A 72 -0.27 -16.71 6.63
CA SER A 72 -0.86 -15.72 5.73
C SER A 72 -2.12 -15.04 6.28
N GLY A 73 -2.62 -15.50 7.42
CA GLY A 73 -3.84 -15.02 8.07
C GLY A 73 -4.99 -16.00 8.04
N TYR A 74 -5.90 -15.90 8.99
CA TYR A 74 -7.04 -16.81 9.13
C TYR A 74 -8.00 -16.77 7.95
N ASP A 75 -8.49 -17.93 7.52
CA ASP A 75 -9.36 -18.08 6.37
C ASP A 75 -10.64 -17.26 6.47
N PHE A 76 -11.26 -17.14 7.66
CA PHE A 76 -12.48 -16.33 7.82
C PHE A 76 -12.26 -14.85 7.42
N LEU A 77 -11.04 -14.30 7.64
CA LEU A 77 -10.72 -12.93 7.22
C LEU A 77 -10.40 -12.88 5.73
N LYS A 78 -9.65 -13.86 5.21
CA LYS A 78 -9.34 -13.96 3.77
C LYS A 78 -10.61 -14.15 2.94
N GLU A 79 -11.56 -14.96 3.41
CA GLU A 79 -12.90 -15.13 2.79
C GLU A 79 -13.69 -13.81 2.77
N ALA A 80 -13.63 -13.03 3.86
CA ALA A 80 -14.29 -11.73 3.92
C ALA A 80 -13.63 -10.74 2.94
N ILE A 81 -12.30 -10.76 2.83
CA ILE A 81 -11.55 -9.95 1.86
C ILE A 81 -11.90 -10.36 0.42
N ALA A 82 -11.86 -11.65 0.09
CA ALA A 82 -12.25 -12.16 -1.22
C ALA A 82 -13.69 -11.79 -1.57
N GLY A 83 -14.60 -11.86 -0.56
CA GLY A 83 -16.00 -11.41 -0.70
C GLY A 83 -16.11 -9.90 -0.97
N TYR A 84 -15.21 -9.08 -0.43
CA TYR A 84 -15.16 -7.64 -0.70
C TYR A 84 -14.79 -7.37 -2.16
N TYR A 85 -13.76 -8.02 -2.68
CA TYR A 85 -13.31 -7.88 -4.07
C TYR A 85 -14.37 -8.30 -5.10
N LYS A 86 -15.20 -9.30 -4.78
CA LYS A 86 -16.32 -9.71 -5.66
C LYS A 86 -17.30 -8.58 -5.96
N LYS A 87 -17.40 -7.56 -5.10
CA LYS A 87 -18.25 -6.37 -5.35
C LYS A 87 -17.77 -5.57 -6.55
N PHE A 88 -16.48 -5.66 -6.88
CA PHE A 88 -15.84 -5.00 -8.01
C PHE A 88 -15.61 -5.93 -9.21
N GLY A 89 -16.18 -7.15 -9.15
CA GLY A 89 -16.02 -8.15 -10.21
C GLY A 89 -14.68 -8.89 -10.18
N VAL A 90 -13.88 -8.72 -9.12
CA VAL A 90 -12.57 -9.37 -8.95
C VAL A 90 -12.74 -10.66 -8.14
N SER A 91 -12.24 -11.78 -8.66
CA SER A 91 -12.16 -13.05 -7.95
C SER A 91 -10.73 -13.27 -7.45
N LEU A 92 -10.61 -13.60 -6.16
CA LEU A 92 -9.35 -13.94 -5.50
C LEU A 92 -9.46 -15.33 -4.89
N GLU A 93 -8.36 -16.09 -4.98
CA GLU A 93 -8.17 -17.30 -4.19
C GLU A 93 -7.60 -16.94 -2.81
N LEU A 94 -7.83 -17.78 -1.81
CA LEU A 94 -7.41 -17.45 -0.42
C LEU A 94 -5.88 -17.42 -0.25
N ASP A 95 -5.16 -18.17 -1.06
CA ASP A 95 -3.70 -18.21 -1.07
C ASP A 95 -3.05 -17.02 -1.78
N GLU A 96 -3.85 -16.19 -2.49
CA GLU A 96 -3.41 -14.89 -3.02
C GLU A 96 -3.42 -13.78 -1.95
N ILE A 97 -4.00 -14.01 -0.76
CA ILE A 97 -4.21 -12.98 0.27
C ILE A 97 -3.25 -13.20 1.45
N ARG A 98 -2.53 -12.14 1.82
CA ARG A 98 -1.61 -12.08 2.95
C ARG A 98 -2.07 -10.99 3.93
N VAL A 99 -2.51 -11.36 5.12
CA VAL A 99 -2.89 -10.41 6.19
C VAL A 99 -1.64 -9.88 6.87
N ASN A 100 -1.60 -8.58 7.14
CA ASN A 100 -0.45 -7.88 7.72
C ASN A 100 -0.89 -6.82 8.73
N ASP A 101 0.07 -6.10 9.33
CA ASP A 101 -0.14 -5.04 10.32
C ASP A 101 -0.26 -3.64 9.69
N GLY A 102 -0.56 -3.57 8.41
CA GLY A 102 -0.83 -2.34 7.66
C GLY A 102 0.15 -2.09 6.51
N ALA A 103 -0.34 -1.45 5.46
CA ALA A 103 0.40 -1.24 4.21
C ALA A 103 1.78 -0.58 4.39
N LYS A 104 1.99 0.26 5.42
CA LYS A 104 3.30 0.87 5.65
C LYS A 104 4.38 -0.16 6.00
N SER A 105 4.08 -1.09 6.90
CA SER A 105 5.00 -2.16 7.27
C SER A 105 5.26 -3.05 6.08
N ASP A 106 4.22 -3.35 5.34
CA ASP A 106 4.29 -4.21 4.17
C ASP A 106 5.11 -3.59 3.03
N CYS A 107 4.92 -2.29 2.75
CA CYS A 107 5.80 -1.53 1.84
C CYS A 107 7.29 -1.56 2.26
N GLY A 108 7.55 -1.67 3.55
CA GLY A 108 8.91 -1.78 4.07
C GLY A 108 9.49 -3.19 3.96
N ASN A 109 8.66 -4.21 4.10
CA ASN A 109 9.07 -5.61 4.12
C ASN A 109 9.17 -6.21 2.71
N ILE A 110 8.25 -5.86 1.81
CA ILE A 110 8.20 -6.46 0.47
C ILE A 110 9.46 -6.19 -0.35
N VAL A 111 10.19 -5.13 -0.02
CA VAL A 111 11.45 -4.82 -0.73
C VAL A 111 12.50 -5.92 -0.60
N ASP A 112 12.42 -6.76 0.44
CA ASP A 112 13.41 -7.79 0.72
C ASP A 112 13.32 -8.99 -0.24
N ILE A 113 12.19 -9.16 -0.96
CA ILE A 113 12.04 -10.24 -1.95
C ILE A 113 12.61 -9.88 -3.33
N PHE A 114 13.02 -8.64 -3.54
CA PHE A 114 13.54 -8.15 -4.83
C PHE A 114 15.05 -7.89 -4.76
N GLY A 115 15.72 -8.01 -5.90
CA GLY A 115 17.15 -7.70 -6.02
C GLY A 115 17.47 -6.24 -5.66
N ASP A 116 18.64 -6.00 -5.09
CA ASP A 116 19.11 -4.66 -4.69
C ASP A 116 19.59 -3.82 -5.89
N ASP A 117 19.79 -4.44 -7.04
CA ASP A 117 20.12 -3.81 -8.32
C ASP A 117 18.91 -3.34 -9.14
N ASN A 118 17.68 -3.67 -8.70
CA ASN A 118 16.46 -3.25 -9.38
C ASN A 118 16.32 -1.72 -9.44
N ILE A 119 15.87 -1.21 -10.57
CA ILE A 119 15.52 0.19 -10.78
C ILE A 119 14.05 0.39 -10.38
N VAL A 120 13.83 1.37 -9.49
CA VAL A 120 12.51 1.63 -8.91
C VAL A 120 11.96 2.95 -9.45
N LEU A 121 10.83 2.89 -10.13
CA LEU A 121 10.09 4.06 -10.60
C LEU A 121 8.99 4.41 -9.59
N ILE A 122 8.99 5.65 -9.13
CA ILE A 122 8.00 6.17 -8.18
C ILE A 122 7.39 7.45 -8.75
N THR A 123 6.07 7.56 -8.72
CA THR A 123 5.39 8.80 -9.09
C THR A 123 5.66 9.88 -8.03
N ASP A 124 5.97 11.11 -8.43
CA ASP A 124 6.29 12.20 -7.50
C ASP A 124 5.31 13.37 -7.68
N PRO A 125 4.65 13.83 -6.61
CA PRO A 125 4.86 13.52 -5.19
C PRO A 125 4.23 12.19 -4.76
N ALA A 126 4.91 11.50 -3.83
CA ALA A 126 4.51 10.19 -3.32
C ALA A 126 4.63 10.07 -1.80
N TYR A 127 4.07 8.99 -1.27
CA TYR A 127 4.26 8.63 0.12
C TYR A 127 5.73 8.26 0.39
N PRO A 128 6.41 8.90 1.36
CA PRO A 128 7.87 8.79 1.52
C PRO A 128 8.41 7.38 1.74
N VAL A 129 7.58 6.47 2.26
CA VAL A 129 8.03 5.10 2.57
C VAL A 129 8.54 4.36 1.32
N TYR A 130 7.95 4.60 0.14
CA TYR A 130 8.40 3.93 -1.09
C TYR A 130 9.84 4.32 -1.44
N VAL A 131 10.16 5.60 -1.28
CA VAL A 131 11.52 6.13 -1.53
C VAL A 131 12.50 5.64 -0.47
N ASP A 132 12.12 5.78 0.80
CA ASP A 132 13.02 5.52 1.93
C ASP A 132 13.38 4.04 2.02
N SER A 133 12.41 3.12 1.90
CA SER A 133 12.67 1.67 1.95
C SER A 133 13.58 1.22 0.81
N ASN A 134 13.35 1.66 -0.42
CA ASN A 134 14.18 1.29 -1.55
C ASN A 134 15.59 1.89 -1.48
N LYS A 135 15.74 3.14 -1.04
CA LYS A 135 17.06 3.75 -0.82
C LYS A 135 17.84 3.09 0.31
N MET A 136 17.18 2.66 1.40
CA MET A 136 17.84 1.89 2.47
C MET A 136 18.39 0.55 1.98
N ASN A 137 17.68 -0.09 1.03
CA ASN A 137 18.13 -1.31 0.37
C ASN A 137 19.17 -1.09 -0.73
N GLY A 138 19.50 0.16 -1.05
CA GLY A 138 20.58 0.48 -2.00
C GLY A 138 20.12 0.71 -3.44
N ARG A 139 18.83 0.50 -3.74
CA ARG A 139 18.28 0.59 -5.09
C ARG A 139 18.34 1.99 -5.69
N THR A 140 18.44 2.04 -6.99
CA THR A 140 18.27 3.27 -7.77
C THR A 140 16.80 3.64 -7.83
N VAL A 141 16.45 4.85 -7.36
CA VAL A 141 15.10 5.39 -7.43
C VAL A 141 15.07 6.49 -8.48
N ILE A 142 14.18 6.34 -9.45
CA ILE A 142 13.85 7.33 -10.46
C ILE A 142 12.41 7.80 -10.30
N TYR A 143 12.06 8.96 -10.85
CA TYR A 143 10.76 9.58 -10.60
C TYR A 143 10.01 9.83 -11.91
N ALA A 144 8.69 9.62 -11.85
CA ALA A 144 7.74 10.10 -12.84
C ALA A 144 7.02 11.30 -12.24
N ASP A 145 7.35 12.50 -12.72
CA ASP A 145 6.84 13.75 -12.18
C ASP A 145 5.35 13.92 -12.48
N SER A 146 4.58 14.35 -11.49
CA SER A 146 3.19 14.71 -11.63
C SER A 146 2.90 16.09 -11.05
N ASP A 147 2.14 16.88 -11.80
CA ASP A 147 1.78 18.25 -11.47
C ASP A 147 0.37 18.60 -11.97
N GLU A 148 0.00 19.88 -11.93
CA GLU A 148 -1.30 20.34 -12.40
C GLU A 148 -1.55 20.05 -13.89
N SER A 149 -0.50 20.02 -14.72
CA SER A 149 -0.64 19.84 -16.17
C SER A 149 -1.10 18.42 -16.55
N ASN A 150 -0.78 17.42 -15.72
CA ASN A 150 -1.20 16.01 -15.89
C ASN A 150 -2.21 15.57 -14.82
N GLY A 151 -2.83 16.51 -14.09
CA GLY A 151 -3.81 16.22 -13.05
C GLY A 151 -3.24 15.44 -11.87
N PHE A 152 -1.94 15.55 -11.63
CA PHE A 152 -1.19 14.78 -10.63
C PHE A 152 -1.27 13.25 -10.82
N ALA A 153 -1.48 12.81 -12.06
CA ALA A 153 -1.50 11.41 -12.46
C ALA A 153 -0.41 11.18 -13.52
N ALA A 154 0.82 10.93 -13.07
CA ALA A 154 1.94 10.67 -13.97
C ALA A 154 1.65 9.43 -14.83
N MET A 155 2.07 9.48 -16.10
CA MET A 155 1.96 8.38 -17.03
C MET A 155 3.35 7.79 -17.35
N PRO A 156 3.45 6.52 -17.75
CA PRO A 156 4.72 5.89 -18.02
C PRO A 156 5.40 6.49 -19.27
N ASP A 157 6.72 6.69 -19.19
CA ASP A 157 7.55 7.02 -20.35
C ASP A 157 8.16 5.73 -20.91
N PRO A 158 7.82 5.30 -22.13
CA PRO A 158 8.35 4.07 -22.74
C PRO A 158 9.87 4.08 -22.94
N SER A 159 10.53 5.23 -22.91
CA SER A 159 11.99 5.35 -23.03
C SER A 159 12.73 5.09 -21.70
N VAL A 160 12.02 5.06 -20.59
CA VAL A 160 12.57 4.82 -19.25
C VAL A 160 12.40 3.35 -18.91
N HIS A 161 13.44 2.71 -18.39
CA HIS A 161 13.34 1.33 -17.86
C HIS A 161 13.15 1.35 -16.34
N ALA A 162 12.26 0.47 -15.85
CA ALA A 162 12.09 0.20 -14.43
C ALA A 162 11.77 -1.29 -14.21
N ASP A 163 12.22 -1.82 -13.07
CA ASP A 163 11.92 -3.19 -12.61
C ASP A 163 10.79 -3.21 -11.61
N LEU A 164 10.70 -2.18 -10.76
CA LEU A 164 9.63 -2.00 -9.78
C LEU A 164 8.97 -0.63 -9.98
N ILE A 165 7.64 -0.60 -9.90
CA ILE A 165 6.84 0.61 -10.12
C ILE A 165 5.91 0.81 -8.93
N TYR A 166 6.01 1.94 -8.23
CA TYR A 166 5.07 2.27 -7.16
C TYR A 166 3.99 3.22 -7.66
N LEU A 167 2.75 2.78 -7.57
CA LEU A 167 1.55 3.57 -7.86
C LEU A 167 0.66 3.59 -6.61
N CYS A 168 0.13 4.76 -6.27
CA CYS A 168 -0.85 4.92 -5.20
C CYS A 168 -2.12 5.55 -5.77
N SER A 169 -3.27 4.86 -5.61
CA SER A 169 -4.54 5.35 -6.15
C SER A 169 -5.71 5.02 -5.21
N PRO A 170 -6.36 6.05 -4.67
CA PRO A 170 -6.01 7.47 -4.66
C PRO A 170 -4.66 7.78 -4.02
N ASN A 171 -3.93 8.76 -4.59
CA ASN A 171 -2.56 9.06 -4.19
C ASN A 171 -2.45 9.83 -2.88
N ASN A 172 -1.48 9.51 -2.09
CA ASN A 172 -0.99 10.33 -0.99
C ASN A 172 0.34 11.00 -1.42
N PRO A 173 0.41 12.36 -1.58
CA PRO A 173 -0.47 13.35 -0.90
C PRO A 173 -1.53 14.03 -1.79
N THR A 174 -1.60 13.77 -3.09
CA THR A 174 -2.34 14.61 -4.04
C THR A 174 -3.84 14.34 -4.05
N GLY A 175 -4.27 13.12 -3.70
CA GLY A 175 -5.65 12.67 -3.84
C GLY A 175 -6.06 12.31 -5.28
N SER A 176 -5.15 12.43 -6.25
CA SER A 176 -5.40 11.99 -7.62
C SER A 176 -5.59 10.46 -7.69
N ALA A 177 -6.40 10.00 -8.62
CA ALA A 177 -6.65 8.58 -8.84
C ALA A 177 -6.55 8.25 -10.33
N TYR A 178 -6.06 7.06 -10.64
CA TYR A 178 -5.94 6.59 -12.00
C TYR A 178 -7.26 6.03 -12.53
N THR A 179 -7.62 6.44 -13.74
CA THR A 179 -8.72 5.82 -14.49
C THR A 179 -8.33 4.42 -14.98
N ARG A 180 -9.33 3.62 -15.40
CA ARG A 180 -9.09 2.30 -16.02
C ARG A 180 -8.16 2.38 -17.21
N GLU A 181 -8.31 3.39 -18.07
CA GLU A 181 -7.48 3.56 -19.25
C GLU A 181 -6.02 3.89 -18.89
N GLN A 182 -5.81 4.76 -17.91
CA GLN A 182 -4.47 5.07 -17.41
C GLN A 182 -3.79 3.85 -16.78
N LEU A 183 -4.53 3.04 -16.02
CA LEU A 183 -3.97 1.79 -15.47
C LEU A 183 -3.66 0.76 -16.55
N LYS A 184 -4.42 0.69 -17.65
CA LYS A 184 -4.06 -0.16 -18.80
C LYS A 184 -2.70 0.22 -19.40
N GLU A 185 -2.40 1.51 -19.49
CA GLU A 185 -1.10 1.98 -19.99
C GLU A 185 0.04 1.58 -19.02
N TRP A 186 -0.16 1.74 -17.72
CA TRP A 186 0.80 1.29 -16.71
C TRP A 186 1.03 -0.22 -16.74
N ILE A 187 -0.03 -1.02 -16.88
CA ILE A 187 0.06 -2.47 -17.00
C ILE A 187 0.80 -2.87 -18.28
N ALA A 188 0.49 -2.22 -19.40
CA ALA A 188 1.20 -2.47 -20.66
C ALA A 188 2.70 -2.13 -20.55
N TYR A 189 3.03 -1.00 -19.93
CA TYR A 189 4.40 -0.59 -19.67
C TYR A 189 5.13 -1.60 -18.74
N ALA A 190 4.50 -2.02 -17.65
CA ALA A 190 5.06 -3.00 -16.72
C ALA A 190 5.36 -4.33 -17.43
N LYS A 191 4.42 -4.83 -18.22
CA LYS A 191 4.62 -6.08 -19.00
C LYS A 191 5.74 -5.94 -20.03
N ALA A 192 5.84 -4.80 -20.73
CA ALA A 192 6.90 -4.54 -21.70
C ALA A 192 8.30 -4.49 -21.05
N ASN A 193 8.41 -3.97 -19.84
CA ASN A 193 9.64 -3.89 -19.06
C ASN A 193 9.92 -5.15 -18.23
N LYS A 194 8.99 -6.10 -18.14
CA LYS A 194 9.00 -7.22 -17.17
C LYS A 194 9.07 -6.72 -15.73
N ALA A 195 8.44 -5.58 -15.47
CA ALA A 195 8.41 -4.90 -14.19
C ALA A 195 7.21 -5.34 -13.34
N ILE A 196 7.31 -5.14 -12.03
CA ILE A 196 6.23 -5.37 -11.08
C ILE A 196 5.69 -4.03 -10.60
N ILE A 197 4.37 -3.88 -10.66
CA ILE A 197 3.66 -2.76 -10.04
C ILE A 197 3.37 -3.10 -8.58
N ILE A 198 3.82 -2.26 -7.66
CA ILE A 198 3.38 -2.23 -6.27
C ILE A 198 2.28 -1.17 -6.20
N PHE A 199 1.03 -1.62 -6.12
CA PHE A 199 -0.15 -0.77 -6.15
C PHE A 199 -0.67 -0.55 -4.73
N ASP A 200 -0.53 0.67 -4.20
CA ASP A 200 -1.05 1.04 -2.89
C ASP A 200 -2.49 1.55 -3.00
N ALA A 201 -3.43 0.74 -2.51
CA ALA A 201 -4.87 0.99 -2.50
C ALA A 201 -5.38 1.43 -1.11
N ALA A 202 -4.53 1.99 -0.26
CA ALA A 202 -4.90 2.35 1.13
C ALA A 202 -6.09 3.32 1.23
N TYR A 203 -6.42 4.04 0.17
CA TYR A 203 -7.50 5.02 0.11
C TYR A 203 -8.65 4.61 -0.82
N GLU A 204 -8.67 3.38 -1.33
CA GLU A 204 -9.66 2.89 -2.31
C GLU A 204 -11.12 3.08 -1.85
N ALA A 205 -11.39 2.93 -0.56
CA ALA A 205 -12.74 3.06 0.01
C ALA A 205 -13.34 4.48 -0.13
N PHE A 206 -12.53 5.48 -0.47
CA PHE A 206 -12.98 6.85 -0.69
C PHE A 206 -13.29 7.15 -2.15
N ILE A 207 -13.09 6.21 -3.07
CA ILE A 207 -13.45 6.32 -4.47
C ILE A 207 -14.97 6.34 -4.59
N THR A 208 -15.49 7.36 -5.29
CA THR A 208 -16.92 7.51 -5.58
C THR A 208 -17.19 7.63 -7.08
N ASP A 209 -16.14 7.81 -7.88
CA ASP A 209 -16.23 7.90 -9.32
C ASP A 209 -16.25 6.47 -9.92
N PRO A 210 -17.27 6.10 -10.71
CA PRO A 210 -17.39 4.76 -11.28
C PRO A 210 -16.32 4.44 -12.34
N ASP A 211 -15.66 5.44 -12.91
CA ASP A 211 -14.59 5.26 -13.88
C ASP A 211 -13.22 4.96 -13.23
N VAL A 212 -13.12 5.20 -11.93
CA VAL A 212 -11.91 4.92 -11.13
C VAL A 212 -12.06 3.55 -10.46
N PRO A 213 -11.19 2.58 -10.77
CA PRO A 213 -11.27 1.26 -10.15
C PRO A 213 -10.86 1.28 -8.69
N HIS A 214 -11.51 0.47 -7.86
CA HIS A 214 -11.16 0.24 -6.46
C HIS A 214 -9.94 -0.68 -6.30
N SER A 215 -9.72 -1.54 -7.29
CA SER A 215 -8.59 -2.47 -7.34
C SER A 215 -7.94 -2.42 -8.73
N ILE A 216 -6.61 -2.52 -8.77
CA ILE A 216 -5.91 -2.66 -10.05
C ILE A 216 -6.36 -3.92 -10.80
N TYR A 217 -6.83 -4.95 -10.09
CA TYR A 217 -7.28 -6.20 -10.69
C TYR A 217 -8.63 -6.12 -11.42
N GLU A 218 -9.31 -4.98 -11.36
CA GLU A 218 -10.43 -4.68 -12.25
C GLU A 218 -9.98 -4.40 -13.69
N VAL A 219 -8.66 -4.30 -13.90
CA VAL A 219 -8.06 -4.06 -15.22
C VAL A 219 -7.37 -5.32 -15.71
N ASP A 220 -7.70 -5.75 -16.92
CA ASP A 220 -7.15 -6.96 -17.52
C ASP A 220 -5.62 -6.93 -17.60
N GLY A 221 -4.99 -8.07 -17.25
CA GLY A 221 -3.54 -8.25 -17.27
C GLY A 221 -2.82 -7.80 -15.99
N ALA A 222 -3.52 -7.15 -15.04
CA ALA A 222 -2.91 -6.69 -13.79
C ALA A 222 -2.41 -7.85 -12.92
N LYS A 223 -3.13 -8.97 -12.88
CA LYS A 223 -2.72 -10.16 -12.10
C LYS A 223 -1.37 -10.76 -12.52
N GLU A 224 -0.91 -10.45 -13.71
CA GLU A 224 0.36 -10.95 -14.23
C GLU A 224 1.55 -10.03 -13.91
N CYS A 225 1.31 -8.82 -13.39
CA CYS A 225 2.38 -7.83 -13.16
C CYS A 225 2.17 -6.91 -11.95
N ALA A 226 1.15 -7.12 -11.11
CA ALA A 226 0.88 -6.23 -9.99
C ALA A 226 0.68 -6.97 -8.67
N ILE A 227 1.19 -6.38 -7.60
CA ILE A 227 0.92 -6.69 -6.19
C ILE A 227 0.11 -5.52 -5.63
N GLU A 228 -1.02 -5.80 -4.97
CA GLU A 228 -1.88 -4.76 -4.40
C GLU A 228 -1.81 -4.76 -2.87
N MET A 229 -1.52 -3.60 -2.29
CA MET A 229 -1.44 -3.38 -0.85
C MET A 229 -2.65 -2.61 -0.36
N CYS A 230 -3.33 -3.14 0.66
CA CYS A 230 -4.52 -2.56 1.25
C CYS A 230 -4.35 -2.29 2.74
N SER A 231 -5.07 -1.31 3.24
CA SER A 231 -4.99 -0.91 4.64
C SER A 231 -6.36 -0.65 5.24
N LEU A 232 -6.63 -1.21 6.40
CA LEU A 232 -7.80 -0.87 7.19
C LEU A 232 -7.60 0.39 8.04
N SER A 233 -6.40 1.00 8.00
CA SER A 233 -6.10 2.21 8.75
C SER A 233 -7.06 3.36 8.42
N LYS A 234 -7.45 3.51 7.15
CA LYS A 234 -8.34 4.59 6.70
C LYS A 234 -9.79 4.11 6.66
N THR A 235 -10.05 2.99 6.02
CA THR A 235 -11.40 2.43 5.83
C THR A 235 -12.09 2.10 7.14
N ALA A 236 -11.41 1.42 8.08
CA ALA A 236 -11.97 1.01 9.36
C ALA A 236 -11.57 1.92 10.53
N GLY A 237 -10.82 2.99 10.29
CA GLY A 237 -10.29 3.83 11.37
C GLY A 237 -9.15 3.17 12.17
N PHE A 238 -8.46 2.18 11.62
CA PHE A 238 -7.46 1.34 12.32
C PHE A 238 -6.05 1.93 12.33
N THR A 239 -5.89 3.25 12.30
CA THR A 239 -4.56 3.87 12.36
C THR A 239 -3.75 3.44 13.58
N GLY A 240 -4.40 3.23 14.73
CA GLY A 240 -3.79 2.73 15.96
C GLY A 240 -3.88 1.21 16.17
N MET A 241 -4.80 0.52 15.48
CA MET A 241 -5.04 -0.92 15.67
C MET A 241 -4.14 -1.80 14.82
N ARG A 242 -3.66 -1.28 13.70
CA ARG A 242 -2.73 -1.95 12.76
C ARG A 242 -3.29 -3.21 12.13
N CYS A 243 -3.95 -3.07 10.99
CA CYS A 243 -4.37 -4.18 10.14
C CYS A 243 -4.39 -3.75 8.68
N GLY A 244 -3.94 -4.63 7.83
CA GLY A 244 -3.96 -4.51 6.38
C GLY A 244 -3.85 -5.88 5.74
N TYR A 245 -3.78 -5.90 4.45
CA TYR A 245 -3.52 -7.11 3.70
C TYR A 245 -2.88 -6.77 2.35
N THR A 246 -2.20 -7.74 1.78
CA THR A 246 -1.62 -7.67 0.45
C THR A 246 -2.16 -8.80 -0.39
N VAL A 247 -2.50 -8.48 -1.63
CA VAL A 247 -2.91 -9.46 -2.63
C VAL A 247 -1.75 -9.69 -3.59
N ILE A 248 -1.31 -10.93 -3.66
CA ILE A 248 -0.24 -11.41 -4.55
C ILE A 248 -0.84 -12.50 -5.44
N PRO A 249 -1.18 -12.20 -6.68
CA PRO A 249 -1.79 -13.18 -7.57
C PRO A 249 -0.87 -14.38 -7.84
N THR A 250 -1.44 -15.57 -7.86
CA THR A 250 -0.72 -16.79 -8.26
C THR A 250 -0.21 -16.74 -9.71
N ALA A 251 -0.85 -15.93 -10.54
CA ALA A 251 -0.45 -15.67 -11.92
C ALA A 251 0.78 -14.74 -12.05
N LEU A 252 1.21 -14.11 -10.96
CA LEU A 252 2.37 -13.23 -10.96
C LEU A 252 3.66 -14.05 -10.83
N HIS A 253 4.39 -14.15 -11.92
CA HIS A 253 5.64 -14.86 -12.03
C HIS A 253 6.82 -13.92 -12.31
N VAL A 254 7.96 -14.25 -11.75
CA VAL A 254 9.24 -13.56 -11.97
C VAL A 254 10.33 -14.55 -12.27
N ILE A 255 11.40 -14.09 -12.90
CA ILE A 255 12.60 -14.89 -13.12
C ILE A 255 13.59 -14.54 -12.01
N ALA A 256 13.90 -15.51 -11.18
CA ALA A 256 14.93 -15.38 -10.14
C ALA A 256 16.32 -15.24 -10.76
N SER A 257 17.31 -14.81 -9.95
CA SER A 257 18.70 -14.59 -10.39
C SER A 257 19.39 -15.83 -10.95
N ASP A 258 18.94 -17.02 -10.59
CA ASP A 258 19.42 -18.30 -11.10
C ASP A 258 18.71 -18.76 -12.40
N GLY A 259 17.76 -17.96 -12.90
CA GLY A 259 16.96 -18.25 -14.08
C GLY A 259 15.69 -19.06 -13.81
N THR A 260 15.38 -19.37 -12.56
CA THR A 260 14.17 -20.10 -12.17
C THR A 260 12.93 -19.21 -12.33
N ASP A 261 11.87 -19.76 -12.90
CA ASP A 261 10.54 -19.12 -12.93
C ASP A 261 9.83 -19.36 -11.59
N VAL A 262 9.49 -18.31 -10.89
CA VAL A 262 8.92 -18.37 -9.53
C VAL A 262 7.63 -17.57 -9.46
N SER A 263 6.57 -18.16 -8.91
CA SER A 263 5.38 -17.42 -8.50
C SER A 263 5.68 -16.67 -7.18
N ILE A 264 5.54 -15.34 -7.17
CA ILE A 264 5.77 -14.54 -5.96
C ILE A 264 4.83 -14.94 -4.83
N ALA A 265 3.62 -15.39 -5.15
CA ALA A 265 2.67 -15.88 -4.15
C ALA A 265 3.18 -17.13 -3.37
N GLN A 266 4.21 -17.82 -3.87
CA GLN A 266 4.80 -19.00 -3.25
C GLN A 266 6.06 -18.73 -2.42
N ILE A 267 6.54 -17.47 -2.44
CA ILE A 267 7.64 -17.01 -1.61
C ILE A 267 7.11 -16.63 -0.22
#